data_d94a6243b3fee8dda4600c8c3b7817bf
#
_entry.id   d94a6243b3fee8dda4600c8c3b7817bf
#
_cell.length_a   1.000
_cell.length_b   1.000
_cell.length_c   1.000
_cell.angle_alpha   90.00
_cell.angle_beta   90.00
_cell.angle_gamma   90.00
#
_symmetry.space_group_name_H-M   'P 1'
#
loop_
_entity.id
_entity.type
_entity.pdbx_description
1 polymer ?
#
loop_
_entity_poly.entity_id
_entity_poly.type
_entity_poly.pdbx_seq_one_letter_code
_entity_poly.pdbx_strand_id
1 'polypeptide(L)'
;MEHEQQFSILAMARNVLLPLFATAVLAGCGGGSSAVTPHMPVVINPGRVLSTATLKGSPGFVNAAGFTVYVFDADLASPGHSTCNGACAQNWPPVAPTTNMLPTPWSTITRADGSAQLAHAGRPLYLFAFDAHAGDTNGDGLNAFGGIWHIARP
;
A
#
# COMPACT_ATOMS: atom_id res chain seq x y z
N MET A 1 2.16 -23.11 -46.34
CA MET A 1 2.67 -21.84 -46.92
C MET A 1 3.28 -21.07 -45.77
N GLU A 2 4.62 -21.22 -45.76
CA GLU A 2 5.54 -20.67 -44.80
C GLU A 2 5.71 -19.17 -45.02
N HIS A 3 5.84 -18.37 -43.95
CA HIS A 3 6.67 -17.18 -44.00
C HIS A 3 7.34 -16.98 -42.63
N GLU A 4 8.54 -17.55 -42.55
CA GLU A 4 9.61 -17.11 -41.65
C GLU A 4 9.99 -15.68 -41.99
N GLN A 5 10.13 -14.85 -40.97
CA GLN A 5 10.89 -13.62 -41.01
C GLN A 5 11.89 -13.62 -39.86
N GLN A 6 13.08 -14.04 -40.20
CA GLN A 6 14.32 -13.83 -39.44
C GLN A 6 14.66 -12.34 -39.46
N PHE A 7 14.88 -11.73 -38.32
CA PHE A 7 15.62 -10.48 -38.22
C PHE A 7 16.96 -10.68 -37.57
N SER A 8 17.96 -10.50 -38.43
CA SER A 8 19.40 -10.51 -38.14
C SER A 8 19.82 -9.55 -37.05
N ILE A 9 20.64 -10.09 -36.15
CA ILE A 9 21.44 -9.33 -35.18
C ILE A 9 22.67 -8.80 -35.91
N LEU A 10 22.83 -7.51 -36.04
CA LEU A 10 24.08 -6.87 -36.43
C LEU A 10 24.77 -6.29 -35.20
N ALA A 11 25.82 -6.97 -34.79
CA ALA A 11 26.80 -6.47 -33.83
C ALA A 11 27.64 -5.38 -34.50
N MET A 12 27.72 -4.19 -33.90
CA MET A 12 28.74 -3.19 -34.18
C MET A 12 29.54 -2.91 -32.93
N ALA A 13 30.69 -3.56 -32.86
CA ALA A 13 31.81 -3.15 -32.01
C ALA A 13 32.40 -1.84 -32.54
N ARG A 14 32.52 -0.85 -31.72
CA ARG A 14 33.39 0.31 -31.96
C ARG A 14 34.28 0.57 -30.75
N ASN A 15 35.52 0.14 -30.93
CA ASN A 15 36.70 0.61 -30.18
C ASN A 15 36.80 2.13 -30.31
N VAL A 16 36.93 2.84 -29.23
CA VAL A 16 37.53 4.19 -29.23
C VAL A 16 38.48 4.29 -28.05
N LEU A 17 39.70 4.61 -28.42
CA LEU A 17 40.93 4.85 -27.64
C LEU A 17 40.71 5.80 -26.47
N LEU A 18 41.43 5.47 -25.38
CA LEU A 18 41.81 6.44 -24.31
C LEU A 18 42.81 7.49 -24.84
N PRO A 19 42.78 8.67 -24.27
CA PRO A 19 44.01 9.38 -23.90
C PRO A 19 44.15 9.55 -22.39
N LEU A 20 45.32 9.14 -21.91
CA LEU A 20 45.89 9.57 -20.63
C LEU A 20 46.14 11.06 -20.66
N PHE A 21 45.61 11.79 -19.69
CA PHE A 21 46.21 13.05 -19.25
C PHE A 21 46.36 13.05 -17.73
N ALA A 22 47.62 13.29 -17.37
CA ALA A 22 48.12 13.35 -16.02
C ALA A 22 47.88 14.75 -15.40
N THR A 23 47.77 14.74 -14.08
CA THR A 23 48.16 15.78 -13.11
C THR A 23 47.46 17.12 -13.09
N ALA A 24 46.75 17.38 -11.96
CA ALA A 24 46.99 18.56 -11.12
C ALA A 24 46.34 18.32 -9.74
N VAL A 25 47.20 18.20 -8.70
CA VAL A 25 46.84 18.29 -7.28
C VAL A 25 46.57 19.77 -6.98
N LEU A 26 45.34 20.09 -6.58
CA LEU A 26 45.04 21.32 -5.86
C LEU A 26 44.30 20.97 -4.59
N ALA A 27 44.98 21.01 -3.49
CA ALA A 27 44.41 21.03 -2.14
C ALA A 27 43.55 22.28 -1.99
N GLY A 28 42.25 22.11 -2.04
CA GLY A 28 41.23 23.11 -1.69
C GLY A 28 40.47 22.62 -0.45
N CYS A 29 40.86 23.07 0.74
CA CYS A 29 40.02 23.08 1.92
C CYS A 29 38.80 23.96 1.63
N GLY A 30 37.71 23.34 1.22
CA GLY A 30 36.39 23.93 1.12
C GLY A 30 35.45 23.12 1.99
N GLY A 31 35.15 23.61 3.21
CA GLY A 31 34.17 23.06 4.10
C GLY A 31 32.78 23.13 3.42
N GLY A 32 32.41 22.12 2.66
CA GLY A 32 31.05 21.88 2.22
C GLY A 32 30.30 21.26 3.39
N SER A 33 29.56 22.07 4.13
CA SER A 33 28.49 21.56 4.99
C SER A 33 27.48 20.84 4.08
N SER A 34 27.65 19.54 3.95
CA SER A 34 26.58 18.68 3.46
C SER A 34 25.44 18.86 4.45
N ALA A 35 24.40 19.59 4.04
CA ALA A 35 23.14 19.60 4.74
C ALA A 35 22.65 18.14 4.77
N VAL A 36 22.95 17.47 5.87
CA VAL A 36 22.31 16.20 6.23
C VAL A 36 20.86 16.57 6.43
N THR A 37 20.05 16.35 5.40
CA THR A 37 18.60 16.34 5.57
C THR A 37 18.34 15.39 6.74
N PRO A 38 17.69 15.84 7.83
CA PRO A 38 17.37 14.96 8.91
C PRO A 38 16.47 13.88 8.32
N HIS A 39 17.05 12.70 8.10
CA HIS A 39 16.30 11.49 7.88
C HIS A 39 15.53 11.29 9.18
N MET A 40 14.25 11.70 9.18
CA MET A 40 13.38 11.40 10.30
C MET A 40 13.44 9.89 10.50
N PRO A 41 13.81 9.41 11.70
CA PRO A 41 13.79 7.99 11.94
C PRO A 41 12.38 7.51 11.63
N VAL A 42 12.28 6.58 10.68
CA VAL A 42 11.06 5.81 10.49
C VAL A 42 10.88 5.07 11.81
N VAL A 43 10.03 5.61 12.67
CA VAL A 43 9.60 4.91 13.88
C VAL A 43 8.78 3.74 13.38
N ILE A 44 9.46 2.61 13.19
CA ILE A 44 8.81 1.32 12.99
C ILE A 44 8.17 1.02 14.35
N ASN A 45 6.92 1.42 14.49
CA ASN A 45 6.11 1.09 15.65
C ASN A 45 5.68 -0.37 15.46
N PRO A 46 6.29 -1.35 16.17
CA PRO A 46 6.02 -2.77 15.95
C PRO A 46 4.57 -3.19 16.29
N GLY A 47 3.74 -2.26 16.74
CA GLY A 47 2.32 -2.45 16.99
C GLY A 47 1.40 -1.69 16.03
N ARG A 48 1.94 -1.05 14.99
CA ARG A 48 1.10 -0.30 14.04
C ARG A 48 0.61 -1.23 12.94
N VAL A 49 -0.59 -1.73 13.11
CA VAL A 49 -1.23 -2.65 12.17
C VAL A 49 -1.52 -1.95 10.83
N LEU A 50 -1.90 -0.66 10.88
CA LEU A 50 -2.13 0.20 9.72
C LEU A 50 -1.48 1.56 9.94
N SER A 51 -1.15 2.25 8.85
CA SER A 51 -0.72 3.65 8.86
C SER A 51 -1.91 4.57 8.60
N THR A 52 -1.70 5.88 8.73
CA THR A 52 -2.68 6.89 8.33
C THR A 52 -2.12 7.77 7.22
N ALA A 53 -2.97 8.16 6.29
CA ALA A 53 -2.66 9.14 5.25
C ALA A 53 -3.79 10.18 5.16
N THR A 54 -3.53 11.34 4.54
CA THR A 54 -4.59 12.29 4.23
C THR A 54 -5.35 11.79 3.00
N LEU A 55 -6.59 11.38 3.21
CA LEU A 55 -7.51 10.86 2.19
C LEU A 55 -8.72 11.77 2.10
N LYS A 56 -8.95 12.39 0.94
CA LYS A 56 -10.03 13.41 0.74
C LYS A 56 -10.01 14.49 1.84
N GLY A 57 -8.82 14.99 2.16
CA GLY A 57 -8.65 16.11 3.11
C GLY A 57 -8.74 15.74 4.61
N SER A 58 -8.89 14.46 4.95
CA SER A 58 -8.97 14.00 6.35
C SER A 58 -8.14 12.73 6.56
N PRO A 59 -7.66 12.45 7.79
CA PRO A 59 -6.95 11.22 8.08
C PRO A 59 -7.79 9.99 7.78
N GLY A 60 -7.19 9.00 7.13
CA GLY A 60 -7.78 7.69 6.86
C GLY A 60 -6.74 6.60 6.99
N PHE A 61 -7.17 5.37 7.26
CA PHE A 61 -6.25 4.24 7.34
C PHE A 61 -5.79 3.80 5.95
N VAL A 62 -4.51 3.44 5.89
CA VAL A 62 -3.88 2.81 4.72
C VAL A 62 -3.05 1.60 5.15
N ASN A 63 -2.94 0.60 4.27
CA ASN A 63 -2.06 -0.54 4.50
C ASN A 63 -0.58 -0.16 4.28
N ALA A 64 0.34 -1.12 4.46
CA ALA A 64 1.79 -0.89 4.30
C ALA A 64 2.19 -0.44 2.89
N ALA A 65 1.42 -0.77 1.87
CA ALA A 65 1.64 -0.34 0.48
C ALA A 65 0.95 0.99 0.15
N GLY A 66 0.26 1.63 1.12
CA GLY A 66 -0.41 2.91 0.95
C GLY A 66 -1.82 2.82 0.37
N PHE A 67 -2.38 1.63 0.16
CA PHE A 67 -3.76 1.46 -0.29
C PHE A 67 -4.75 1.81 0.80
N THR A 68 -5.82 2.49 0.40
CA THR A 68 -6.89 2.93 1.30
C THR A 68 -7.63 1.74 1.90
N VAL A 69 -7.95 1.88 3.19
CA VAL A 69 -8.73 0.90 3.94
C VAL A 69 -10.15 1.42 4.12
N TYR A 70 -11.12 0.51 4.00
CA TYR A 70 -12.54 0.81 4.00
C TYR A 70 -13.29 0.06 5.09
N VAL A 71 -14.47 0.55 5.42
CA VAL A 71 -15.50 -0.08 6.25
C VAL A 71 -16.81 -0.15 5.48
N PHE A 72 -17.65 -1.09 5.85
CA PHE A 72 -18.93 -1.38 5.19
C PHE A 72 -20.11 -1.12 6.13
N ASP A 73 -21.11 -0.38 5.68
CA ASP A 73 -22.23 -0.01 6.53
C ASP A 73 -23.14 -1.20 6.89
N ALA A 74 -23.26 -2.19 6.01
CA ALA A 74 -24.04 -3.38 6.33
C ALA A 74 -23.47 -4.19 7.51
N ASP A 75 -22.17 -4.06 7.80
CA ASP A 75 -21.54 -4.70 8.96
C ASP A 75 -21.99 -4.08 10.31
N LEU A 76 -22.55 -2.86 10.29
CA LEU A 76 -23.05 -2.20 11.50
C LEU A 76 -24.22 -2.98 12.15
N ALA A 77 -24.97 -3.72 11.37
CA ALA A 77 -26.06 -4.57 11.87
C ALA A 77 -25.55 -5.84 12.57
N SER A 78 -24.26 -6.20 12.41
CA SER A 78 -23.65 -7.40 12.94
C SER A 78 -22.25 -7.10 13.50
N PRO A 79 -22.13 -6.34 14.60
CA PRO A 79 -20.84 -5.95 15.15
C PRO A 79 -19.92 -7.17 15.40
N GLY A 80 -18.67 -7.08 14.98
CA GLY A 80 -17.71 -8.18 15.11
C GLY A 80 -17.85 -9.29 14.05
N HIS A 81 -18.73 -9.10 13.06
CA HIS A 81 -18.90 -10.03 11.94
C HIS A 81 -18.81 -9.29 10.61
N SER A 82 -18.32 -9.98 9.59
CA SER A 82 -18.34 -9.48 8.22
C SER A 82 -19.55 -10.03 7.49
N THR A 83 -20.33 -9.16 6.87
CA THR A 83 -21.44 -9.52 5.97
C THR A 83 -20.98 -9.64 4.51
N CYS A 84 -19.79 -9.15 4.19
CA CYS A 84 -19.19 -9.17 2.86
C CYS A 84 -18.50 -10.51 2.57
N ASN A 85 -19.19 -11.43 1.88
CA ASN A 85 -18.70 -12.77 1.54
C ASN A 85 -18.78 -13.03 0.03
N GLY A 86 -18.13 -14.09 -0.46
CA GLY A 86 -18.17 -14.50 -1.86
C GLY A 86 -17.74 -13.40 -2.83
N ALA A 87 -18.59 -13.02 -3.78
CA ALA A 87 -18.32 -11.97 -4.76
C ALA A 87 -18.03 -10.60 -4.13
N CYS A 88 -18.64 -10.30 -2.99
CA CYS A 88 -18.31 -9.09 -2.24
C CYS A 88 -16.85 -9.09 -1.81
N ALA A 89 -16.36 -10.16 -1.20
CA ALA A 89 -14.99 -10.27 -0.73
C ALA A 89 -13.94 -10.30 -1.86
N GLN A 90 -14.33 -10.64 -3.07
CA GLN A 90 -13.46 -10.51 -4.27
C GLN A 90 -13.24 -9.05 -4.66
N ASN A 91 -14.30 -8.23 -4.59
CA ASN A 91 -14.21 -6.80 -4.89
C ASN A 91 -13.69 -5.99 -3.69
N TRP A 92 -13.94 -6.48 -2.48
CA TRP A 92 -13.54 -5.87 -1.23
C TRP A 92 -12.75 -6.87 -0.37
N PRO A 93 -11.48 -7.10 -0.72
CA PRO A 93 -10.65 -8.05 0.01
C PRO A 93 -10.53 -7.67 1.49
N PRO A 94 -10.71 -8.64 2.43
CA PRO A 94 -10.55 -8.39 3.84
C PRO A 94 -9.09 -8.04 4.16
N VAL A 95 -8.87 -7.09 5.07
CA VAL A 95 -7.53 -6.82 5.60
C VAL A 95 -7.17 -7.91 6.59
N ALA A 96 -6.10 -8.66 6.30
CA ALA A 96 -5.59 -9.68 7.21
C ALA A 96 -4.88 -9.06 8.42
N PRO A 97 -5.01 -9.62 9.63
CA PRO A 97 -4.21 -9.19 10.77
C PRO A 97 -2.74 -9.58 10.56
N THR A 98 -1.82 -8.69 10.96
CA THR A 98 -0.37 -8.91 10.86
C THR A 98 0.24 -9.46 12.16
N THR A 99 -0.54 -9.50 13.24
CA THR A 99 -0.14 -9.98 14.56
C THR A 99 -1.35 -10.50 15.32
N ASN A 100 -1.12 -11.41 16.26
CA ASN A 100 -2.16 -11.94 17.15
C ASN A 100 -2.37 -11.05 18.40
N MET A 101 -1.46 -10.11 18.66
CA MET A 101 -1.55 -9.18 19.78
C MET A 101 -1.88 -7.78 19.26
N LEU A 102 -3.16 -7.45 19.30
CA LEU A 102 -3.67 -6.17 18.82
C LEU A 102 -4.06 -5.31 20.02
N PRO A 103 -3.52 -4.06 20.13
CA PRO A 103 -3.98 -3.13 21.16
C PRO A 103 -5.39 -2.63 20.84
N THR A 104 -6.21 -2.40 21.85
CA THR A 104 -7.50 -1.71 21.69
C THR A 104 -7.29 -0.35 21.00
N PRO A 105 -8.10 0.06 20.01
CA PRO A 105 -9.40 -0.56 19.62
C PRO A 105 -9.31 -1.59 18.46
N TRP A 106 -8.13 -2.14 18.18
CA TRP A 106 -7.94 -3.16 17.15
C TRP A 106 -8.37 -4.54 17.65
N SER A 107 -8.92 -5.34 16.76
CA SER A 107 -9.30 -6.73 17.04
C SER A 107 -9.22 -7.59 15.77
N THR A 108 -9.31 -8.89 15.96
CA THR A 108 -9.46 -9.86 14.87
C THR A 108 -10.85 -10.47 14.95
N ILE A 109 -11.51 -10.58 13.81
CA ILE A 109 -12.75 -11.36 13.66
C ILE A 109 -12.48 -12.62 12.83
N THR A 110 -13.31 -13.65 13.05
CA THR A 110 -13.34 -14.84 12.20
C THR A 110 -14.47 -14.70 11.20
N ARG A 111 -14.14 -14.80 9.92
CA ARG A 111 -15.09 -14.72 8.82
C ARG A 111 -15.85 -16.05 8.66
N ALA A 112 -16.91 -16.04 7.85
CA ALA A 112 -17.72 -17.23 7.55
C ALA A 112 -16.92 -18.35 6.86
N ASP A 113 -15.84 -18.02 6.14
CA ASP A 113 -14.94 -18.97 5.50
C ASP A 113 -13.82 -19.47 6.42
N GLY A 114 -13.83 -19.07 7.71
CA GLY A 114 -12.82 -19.42 8.71
C GLY A 114 -11.56 -18.55 8.67
N SER A 115 -11.40 -17.65 7.70
CA SER A 115 -10.26 -16.75 7.64
C SER A 115 -10.33 -15.65 8.71
N ALA A 116 -9.16 -15.13 9.10
CA ALA A 116 -9.05 -14.02 10.04
C ALA A 116 -9.09 -12.67 9.30
N GLN A 117 -9.80 -11.70 9.86
CA GLN A 117 -9.87 -10.35 9.34
C GLN A 117 -9.63 -9.32 10.46
N LEU A 118 -8.88 -8.28 10.14
CA LEU A 118 -8.65 -7.15 11.03
C LEU A 118 -9.93 -6.33 11.18
N ALA A 119 -10.18 -5.87 12.40
CA ALA A 119 -11.24 -4.93 12.72
C ALA A 119 -10.71 -3.76 13.57
N HIS A 120 -11.32 -2.60 13.42
CA HIS A 120 -11.07 -1.40 14.23
C HIS A 120 -12.36 -0.91 14.86
N ALA A 121 -12.39 -0.75 16.18
CA ALA A 121 -13.58 -0.39 16.95
C ALA A 121 -14.79 -1.29 16.59
N GLY A 122 -14.56 -2.60 16.44
CA GLY A 122 -15.59 -3.58 16.09
C GLY A 122 -16.04 -3.60 14.63
N ARG A 123 -15.48 -2.73 13.78
CA ARG A 123 -15.80 -2.66 12.34
C ARG A 123 -14.76 -3.45 11.52
N PRO A 124 -15.18 -4.46 10.74
CA PRO A 124 -14.31 -5.17 9.81
C PRO A 124 -13.68 -4.22 8.79
N LEU A 125 -12.44 -4.49 8.40
CA LEU A 125 -11.67 -3.63 7.50
C LEU A 125 -11.39 -4.33 6.17
N TYR A 126 -11.48 -3.56 5.08
CA TYR A 126 -11.37 -4.05 3.71
C TYR A 126 -10.43 -3.17 2.88
N LEU A 127 -9.92 -3.74 1.82
CA LEU A 127 -9.35 -3.01 0.68
C LEU A 127 -10.39 -2.92 -0.43
N PHE A 128 -10.11 -2.14 -1.48
CA PHE A 128 -10.94 -2.12 -2.69
C PHE A 128 -10.10 -2.60 -3.88
N ALA A 129 -10.57 -3.63 -4.58
CA ALA A 129 -9.81 -4.27 -5.66
C ALA A 129 -9.54 -3.35 -6.86
N PHE A 130 -10.31 -2.26 -7.00
CA PHE A 130 -10.18 -1.29 -8.09
C PHE A 130 -9.41 -0.02 -7.69
N ASP A 131 -8.87 0.07 -6.49
CA ASP A 131 -7.83 1.04 -6.18
C ASP A 131 -6.53 0.57 -6.84
N ALA A 132 -6.05 1.31 -7.83
CA ALA A 132 -4.89 0.93 -8.63
C ALA A 132 -3.57 1.44 -8.04
N HIS A 133 -3.64 2.54 -7.27
CA HIS A 133 -2.46 3.21 -6.72
C HIS A 133 -2.63 3.54 -5.24
N ALA A 134 -1.52 3.71 -4.55
CA ALA A 134 -1.50 4.20 -3.17
C ALA A 134 -2.23 5.55 -3.08
N GLY A 135 -3.12 5.68 -2.10
CA GLY A 135 -3.93 6.88 -1.89
C GLY A 135 -5.19 6.99 -2.76
N ASP A 136 -5.43 6.05 -3.68
CA ASP A 136 -6.71 5.97 -4.38
C ASP A 136 -7.85 5.81 -3.36
N THR A 137 -9.00 6.41 -3.67
CA THR A 137 -10.20 6.39 -2.81
C THR A 137 -11.45 6.08 -3.62
N ASN A 138 -11.31 5.24 -4.65
CA ASN A 138 -12.39 4.93 -5.60
C ASN A 138 -13.55 4.18 -4.95
N GLY A 139 -13.30 3.53 -3.82
CA GLY A 139 -14.30 2.81 -3.05
C GLY A 139 -15.18 3.69 -2.16
N ASP A 140 -14.79 4.94 -1.89
CA ASP A 140 -15.48 5.80 -0.93
C ASP A 140 -16.79 6.35 -1.48
N GLY A 141 -17.90 6.05 -0.80
CA GLY A 141 -19.25 6.44 -1.20
C GLY A 141 -19.93 5.47 -2.16
N LEU A 142 -19.28 4.34 -2.54
CA LEU A 142 -19.91 3.35 -3.39
C LEU A 142 -21.04 2.65 -2.65
N ASN A 143 -22.21 2.58 -3.31
CA ASN A 143 -23.34 1.76 -2.87
C ASN A 143 -23.28 0.42 -3.60
N ALA A 144 -22.88 -0.63 -2.91
CA ALA A 144 -22.73 -1.97 -3.48
C ALA A 144 -22.93 -3.03 -2.40
N PHE A 145 -23.39 -4.21 -2.79
CA PHE A 145 -23.61 -5.37 -1.92
C PHE A 145 -24.54 -5.12 -0.72
N GLY A 146 -25.47 -4.17 -0.85
CA GLY A 146 -26.49 -3.88 0.16
C GLY A 146 -26.11 -2.83 1.21
N GLY A 147 -25.06 -2.04 0.98
CA GLY A 147 -24.65 -0.94 1.85
C GLY A 147 -23.70 0.03 1.18
N ILE A 148 -23.34 1.07 1.90
CA ILE A 148 -22.38 2.08 1.44
C ILE A 148 -21.02 1.76 2.04
N TRP A 149 -19.99 1.99 1.25
CA TRP A 149 -18.60 1.85 1.63
C TRP A 149 -17.98 3.18 1.98
N HIS A 150 -17.18 3.24 3.02
CA HIS A 150 -16.54 4.46 3.48
C HIS A 150 -15.07 4.24 3.78
N ILE A 151 -14.24 5.27 3.60
CA ILE A 151 -12.86 5.25 4.09
C ILE A 151 -12.87 4.99 5.60
N ALA A 152 -12.12 3.99 6.07
CA ALA A 152 -11.94 3.73 7.49
C ALA A 152 -11.12 4.87 8.13
N ARG A 153 -11.61 5.44 9.22
CA ARG A 153 -11.01 6.57 9.92
C ARG A 153 -10.48 6.14 11.30
N PRO A 154 -9.41 6.81 11.80
CA PRO A 154 -8.91 6.63 13.18
C PRO A 154 -9.92 6.95 14.25
#